data_4db782764e5ef71d939d8d544caec4b5
#
_entry.id   4db782764e5ef71d939d8d544caec4b5
#
_cell.length_a   1.000
_cell.length_b   1.000
_cell.length_c   1.000
_cell.angle_alpha   90.00
_cell.angle_beta   90.00
_cell.angle_gamma   90.00
#
_symmetry.space_group_name_H-M   'P 1'
#
loop_
_entity.id
_entity.type
_entity.pdbx_description
1 polymer ?
#
loop_
_entity_poly.entity_id
_entity_poly.type
_entity_poly.pdbx_seq_one_letter_code
_entity_poly.pdbx_strand_id
1 'polypeptide(L)'
;MSGFSFDSNIIIDALAGFSPARAEIDRATDFGSRAWISRVVWIEVMSKGEGDGLRRAETLLSGFNVDEVDAEIGRRAAALRRERGRLKAMDAIILATALTRGRVLITRNTKDFPPNM
;
A
#
# COMPACT_ATOMS: atom_id res chain seq x y z
N MET A 1 5.03 0.63 -17.75
CA MET A 1 4.10 1.05 -16.70
C MET A 1 4.58 0.58 -15.34
N SER A 2 4.55 1.45 -14.35
CA SER A 2 5.23 1.20 -13.08
C SER A 2 4.43 0.37 -12.07
N GLY A 3 3.18 0.03 -12.37
CA GLY A 3 2.39 -0.84 -11.54
C GLY A 3 1.51 -0.12 -10.52
N PHE A 4 1.02 -0.90 -9.55
CA PHE A 4 0.02 -0.47 -8.58
C PHE A 4 0.61 -0.60 -7.18
N SER A 5 0.36 0.42 -6.33
CA SER A 5 0.75 0.38 -4.93
C SER A 5 -0.51 0.18 -4.09
N PHE A 6 -0.54 -0.86 -3.28
CA PHE A 6 -1.72 -1.20 -2.48
C PHE A 6 -1.60 -0.65 -1.07
N ASP A 7 -2.66 0.03 -0.64
CA ASP A 7 -2.79 0.46 0.75
C ASP A 7 -3.10 -0.75 1.63
N SER A 8 -2.78 -0.66 2.91
CA SER A 8 -2.96 -1.76 3.85
C SER A 8 -4.41 -2.21 3.98
N ASN A 9 -5.38 -1.28 3.85
CA ASN A 9 -6.79 -1.64 3.98
C ASN A 9 -7.26 -2.65 2.92
N ILE A 10 -6.73 -2.58 1.71
CA ILE A 10 -7.07 -3.55 0.66
C ILE A 10 -6.51 -4.94 1.03
N ILE A 11 -5.28 -4.99 1.51
CA ILE A 11 -4.63 -6.25 1.89
C ILE A 11 -5.33 -6.87 3.10
N ILE A 12 -5.65 -6.07 4.10
CA ILE A 12 -6.35 -6.53 5.30
C ILE A 12 -7.74 -7.07 4.92
N ASP A 13 -8.45 -6.38 4.02
CA ASP A 13 -9.75 -6.86 3.53
C ASP A 13 -9.62 -8.21 2.82
N ALA A 14 -8.60 -8.37 1.99
CA ALA A 14 -8.38 -9.64 1.28
C ALA A 14 -8.09 -10.77 2.27
N LEU A 15 -7.29 -10.50 3.30
CA LEU A 15 -7.00 -11.49 4.35
C LEU A 15 -8.26 -11.86 5.15
N ALA A 16 -9.19 -10.92 5.29
CA ALA A 16 -10.46 -11.17 5.96
C ALA A 16 -11.49 -11.88 5.07
N GLY A 17 -11.13 -12.18 3.81
CA GLY A 17 -12.01 -12.91 2.90
C GLY A 17 -12.91 -12.04 2.04
N PHE A 18 -12.64 -10.75 1.96
CA PHE A 18 -13.44 -9.84 1.13
C PHE A 18 -13.03 -9.99 -0.33
N SER A 19 -13.89 -10.65 -1.12
CA SER A 19 -13.54 -11.02 -2.49
C SER A 19 -13.26 -9.85 -3.44
N PRO A 20 -13.91 -8.68 -3.35
CA PRO A 20 -13.52 -7.56 -4.21
C PRO A 20 -12.08 -7.09 -4.00
N ALA A 21 -11.58 -7.13 -2.75
CA ALA A 21 -10.19 -6.78 -2.47
C ALA A 21 -9.24 -7.80 -3.09
N ARG A 22 -9.57 -9.08 -2.98
CA ARG A 22 -8.75 -10.15 -3.59
C ARG A 22 -8.72 -10.00 -5.10
N ALA A 23 -9.84 -9.65 -5.72
CA ALA A 23 -9.92 -9.45 -7.16
C ALA A 23 -9.00 -8.30 -7.63
N GLU A 24 -8.90 -7.23 -6.85
CA GLU A 24 -7.99 -6.13 -7.17
C GLU A 24 -6.52 -6.58 -7.15
N ILE A 25 -6.16 -7.37 -6.16
CA ILE A 25 -4.80 -7.91 -6.05
C ILE A 25 -4.50 -8.84 -7.23
N ASP A 26 -5.45 -9.74 -7.54
CA ASP A 26 -5.28 -10.70 -8.63
C ASP A 26 -5.11 -10.00 -9.97
N ARG A 27 -5.87 -8.94 -10.22
CA ARG A 27 -5.72 -8.17 -11.46
C ARG A 27 -4.32 -7.60 -11.62
N ALA A 28 -3.73 -7.11 -10.53
CA ALA A 28 -2.39 -6.55 -10.58
C ALA A 28 -1.33 -7.63 -10.78
N THR A 29 -1.51 -8.80 -10.17
CA THR A 29 -0.54 -9.89 -10.26
C THR A 29 -0.64 -10.68 -11.57
N ASP A 30 -1.84 -10.76 -12.17
CA ASP A 30 -2.06 -11.49 -13.41
C ASP A 30 -1.29 -10.88 -14.61
N PHE A 31 -0.89 -9.63 -14.50
CA PHE A 31 -0.16 -8.94 -15.58
C PHE A 31 1.32 -8.74 -15.24
N GLY A 32 1.92 -9.73 -14.56
CA GLY A 32 3.37 -9.78 -14.40
C GLY A 32 3.93 -8.92 -13.28
N SER A 33 3.70 -9.29 -12.04
CA SER A 33 4.36 -8.70 -10.86
C SER A 33 4.23 -7.19 -10.77
N ARG A 34 3.04 -6.65 -11.07
CA ARG A 34 2.79 -5.22 -11.03
C ARG A 34 2.16 -4.77 -9.71
N ALA A 35 2.13 -5.65 -8.73
CA ALA A 35 1.63 -5.36 -7.40
C ALA A 35 2.78 -4.96 -6.48
N TRP A 36 2.67 -3.79 -5.91
CA TRP A 36 3.68 -3.20 -5.03
C TRP A 36 3.05 -2.79 -3.72
N ILE A 37 3.84 -2.75 -2.68
CA ILE A 37 3.45 -2.14 -1.39
C ILE A 37 4.63 -1.32 -0.88
N SER A 38 4.32 -0.26 -0.13
CA SER A 38 5.33 0.44 0.66
C SER A 38 5.74 -0.44 1.83
N ARG A 39 6.98 -0.32 2.27
CA ARG A 39 7.45 -1.02 3.48
C ARG A 39 6.56 -0.74 4.68
N VAL A 40 5.97 0.45 4.81
CA VAL A 40 5.07 0.75 5.95
C VAL A 40 3.77 -0.06 5.86
N VAL A 41 3.29 -0.38 4.66
CA VAL A 41 2.13 -1.26 4.49
C VAL A 41 2.47 -2.66 4.99
N TRP A 42 3.64 -3.17 4.63
CA TRP A 42 4.12 -4.47 5.11
C TRP A 42 4.14 -4.50 6.64
N ILE A 43 4.68 -3.45 7.25
CA ILE A 43 4.75 -3.35 8.72
C ILE A 43 3.35 -3.37 9.32
N GLU A 44 2.44 -2.56 8.77
CA GLU A 44 1.08 -2.47 9.30
C GLU A 44 0.35 -3.81 9.23
N VAL A 45 0.43 -4.47 8.10
CA VAL A 45 -0.24 -5.77 7.90
C VAL A 45 0.36 -6.82 8.84
N MET A 46 1.69 -6.89 8.91
CA MET A 46 2.36 -7.87 9.76
C MET A 46 2.19 -7.59 11.25
N SER A 47 1.81 -6.37 11.62
CA SER A 47 1.60 -6.01 13.02
C SER A 47 0.25 -6.47 13.57
N LYS A 48 -0.67 -6.87 12.71
CA LYS A 48 -2.06 -7.15 13.10
C LYS A 48 -2.37 -8.63 13.29
N GLY A 49 -1.50 -9.52 12.85
CA GLY A 49 -1.76 -10.95 12.89
C GLY A 49 -1.01 -11.67 13.99
N GLU A 50 -1.43 -12.89 14.26
CA GLU A 50 -0.71 -13.82 15.12
C GLU A 50 -0.97 -15.25 14.65
N GLY A 51 -0.07 -16.16 14.99
CA GLY A 51 -0.23 -17.58 14.66
C GLY A 51 -0.40 -17.83 13.17
N ASP A 52 -1.43 -18.59 12.81
CA ASP A 52 -1.71 -18.91 11.41
C ASP A 52 -2.10 -17.68 10.60
N GLY A 53 -2.74 -16.69 11.24
CA GLY A 53 -3.05 -15.44 10.58
C GLY A 53 -1.80 -14.70 10.12
N LEU A 54 -0.75 -14.73 10.94
CA LEU A 54 0.51 -14.11 10.59
C LEU A 54 1.17 -14.81 9.39
N ARG A 55 1.13 -16.14 9.38
CA ARG A 55 1.67 -16.91 8.24
C ARG A 55 0.92 -16.62 6.94
N ARG A 56 -0.42 -16.53 7.02
CA ARG A 56 -1.22 -16.20 5.83
C ARG A 56 -0.90 -14.80 5.33
N ALA A 57 -0.73 -13.84 6.24
CA ALA A 57 -0.37 -12.47 5.88
C ALA A 57 0.98 -12.45 5.18
N GLU A 58 1.98 -13.10 5.73
CA GLU A 58 3.31 -13.14 5.14
C GLU A 58 3.30 -13.81 3.77
N THR A 59 2.55 -14.89 3.63
CA THR A 59 2.42 -15.58 2.35
C THR A 59 1.80 -14.67 1.29
N LEU A 60 0.72 -13.96 1.64
CA LEU A 60 0.11 -13.01 0.71
C LEU A 60 1.08 -11.89 0.34
N LEU A 61 1.75 -11.32 1.32
CA LEU A 61 2.69 -10.22 1.08
C LEU A 61 3.90 -10.64 0.25
N SER A 62 4.28 -11.91 0.28
CA SER A 62 5.40 -12.41 -0.50
C SER A 62 5.17 -12.31 -2.01
N GLY A 63 3.92 -12.17 -2.44
CA GLY A 63 3.59 -11.95 -3.85
C GLY A 63 3.72 -10.51 -4.32
N PHE A 64 4.06 -9.59 -3.42
CA PHE A 64 4.20 -8.17 -3.75
C PHE A 64 5.67 -7.78 -3.84
N ASN A 65 5.95 -6.82 -4.72
CA ASN A 65 7.22 -6.10 -4.68
C ASN A 65 7.11 -5.03 -3.60
N VAL A 66 8.21 -4.74 -2.92
CA VAL A 66 8.21 -3.76 -1.83
C VAL A 66 9.02 -2.52 -2.22
N ASP A 67 8.41 -1.36 -2.08
CA ASP A 67 9.12 -0.08 -2.19
C ASP A 67 9.64 0.30 -0.80
N GLU A 68 10.95 0.34 -0.64
CA GLU A 68 11.55 0.76 0.63
C GLU A 68 11.42 2.27 0.79
N VAL A 69 11.31 2.73 2.03
CA VAL A 69 11.21 4.15 2.34
C VAL A 69 12.61 4.74 2.37
N ASP A 70 12.93 5.55 1.36
CA ASP A 70 14.23 6.19 1.28
C ASP A 70 14.13 7.69 1.61
N ALA A 71 15.24 8.41 1.51
CA ALA A 71 15.28 9.83 1.86
C ALA A 71 14.38 10.68 0.95
N GLU A 72 14.30 10.33 -0.32
CA GLU A 72 13.45 11.06 -1.27
C GLU A 72 11.97 10.93 -0.91
N ILE A 73 11.54 9.71 -0.62
CA ILE A 73 10.16 9.44 -0.19
C ILE A 73 9.90 10.15 1.14
N GLY A 74 10.86 10.10 2.06
CA GLY A 74 10.71 10.79 3.35
C GLY A 74 10.51 12.29 3.20
N ARG A 75 11.30 12.93 2.35
CA ARG A 75 11.16 14.37 2.10
C ARG A 75 9.80 14.69 1.48
N ARG A 76 9.34 13.88 0.52
CA ARG A 76 8.05 14.10 -0.12
C ARG A 76 6.90 13.90 0.85
N ALA A 77 6.98 12.89 1.71
CA ALA A 77 5.97 12.65 2.73
C ALA A 77 5.88 13.82 3.71
N ALA A 78 7.03 14.37 4.11
CA ALA A 78 7.06 15.54 4.99
C ALA A 78 6.41 16.75 4.32
N ALA A 79 6.69 16.96 3.02
CA ALA A 79 6.07 18.04 2.26
C ALA A 79 4.56 17.89 2.18
N LEU A 80 4.08 16.67 1.92
CA LEU A 80 2.64 16.39 1.86
C LEU A 80 1.96 16.69 3.19
N ARG A 81 2.60 16.37 4.31
CA ARG A 81 2.04 16.66 5.63
C ARG A 81 2.01 18.17 5.92
N ARG A 82 2.98 18.92 5.43
CA ARG A 82 2.95 20.38 5.57
C ARG A 82 1.79 21.00 4.79
N GLU A 83 1.50 20.47 3.61
CA GLU A 83 0.40 20.95 2.78
C GLU A 83 -0.97 20.51 3.28
N ARG A 84 -1.03 19.31 3.83
CA ARG A 84 -2.28 18.67 4.26
C ARG A 84 -2.15 18.27 5.72
N GLY A 85 -2.40 19.24 6.61
CA GLY A 85 -2.10 19.09 8.04
C GLY A 85 -2.80 17.93 8.76
N ARG A 86 -3.84 17.34 8.15
CA ARG A 86 -4.54 16.19 8.73
C ARG A 86 -4.02 14.84 8.24
N LEU A 87 -3.12 14.85 7.28
CA LEU A 87 -2.59 13.61 6.72
C LEU A 87 -1.67 12.93 7.73
N LYS A 88 -1.99 11.69 8.08
CA LYS A 88 -1.18 10.93 9.05
C LYS A 88 0.14 10.54 8.41
N ALA A 89 1.16 10.35 9.25
CA ALA A 89 2.51 10.05 8.78
C ALA A 89 2.56 8.83 7.86
N MET A 90 1.88 7.73 8.24
CA MET A 90 1.90 6.52 7.43
C MET A 90 1.20 6.73 6.09
N ASP A 91 0.07 7.44 6.09
CA ASP A 91 -0.65 7.75 4.85
C ASP A 91 0.19 8.66 3.95
N ALA A 92 0.91 9.61 4.53
CA ALA A 92 1.82 10.47 3.78
C ALA A 92 2.93 9.66 3.10
N ILE A 93 3.48 8.67 3.80
CA ILE A 93 4.52 7.81 3.25
C ILE A 93 3.97 6.95 2.10
N ILE A 94 2.78 6.39 2.28
CA ILE A 94 2.14 5.57 1.26
C ILE A 94 1.89 6.39 -0.01
N LEU A 95 1.33 7.59 0.16
CA LEU A 95 1.07 8.49 -0.97
C LEU A 95 2.37 8.95 -1.64
N ALA A 96 3.36 9.36 -0.84
CA ALA A 96 4.66 9.80 -1.35
C ALA A 96 5.35 8.69 -2.13
N THR A 97 5.25 7.46 -1.66
CA THR A 97 5.83 6.30 -2.34
C THR A 97 5.21 6.12 -3.72
N ALA A 98 3.88 6.15 -3.79
CA ALA A 98 3.18 6.00 -5.07
C ALA A 98 3.56 7.12 -6.04
N LEU A 99 3.59 8.36 -5.57
CA LEU A 99 3.94 9.51 -6.40
C LEU A 99 5.39 9.44 -6.88
N THR A 100 6.31 9.12 -5.98
CA THR A 100 7.74 9.11 -6.29
C THR A 100 8.10 7.97 -7.25
N ARG A 101 7.48 6.81 -7.09
CA ARG A 101 7.77 5.63 -7.91
C ARG A 101 6.86 5.52 -9.13
N GLY A 102 5.91 6.44 -9.30
CA GLY A 102 5.00 6.40 -10.45
C GLY A 102 4.01 5.26 -10.42
N ARG A 103 3.55 4.86 -9.24
CA ARG A 103 2.56 3.80 -9.07
C ARG A 103 1.16 4.38 -8.99
N VAL A 104 0.18 3.59 -9.38
CA VAL A 104 -1.23 3.92 -9.16
C VAL A 104 -1.61 3.39 -7.78
N LEU A 105 -2.08 4.27 -6.90
CA LEU A 105 -2.45 3.87 -5.54
C LEU A 105 -3.83 3.22 -5.51
N ILE A 106 -3.93 2.03 -4.96
CA ILE A 106 -5.18 1.29 -4.77
C ILE A 106 -5.54 1.34 -3.29
N THR A 107 -6.65 2.00 -2.97
CA THR A 107 -7.06 2.24 -1.59
C THR A 107 -8.57 2.41 -1.48
N ARG A 108 -9.14 2.07 -0.30
CA ARG A 108 -10.50 2.45 0.05
C ARG A 108 -10.59 3.88 0.58
N ASN A 109 -9.46 4.45 0.99
CA ASN A 109 -9.43 5.76 1.66
C ASN A 109 -9.36 6.88 0.63
N THR A 110 -10.45 7.09 -0.10
CA THR A 110 -10.51 8.14 -1.13
C THR A 110 -10.62 9.54 -0.55
N LYS A 111 -10.92 9.66 0.74
CA LYS A 111 -10.96 10.95 1.42
C LYS A 111 -9.56 11.57 1.54
N ASP A 112 -8.57 10.76 1.96
CA ASP A 112 -7.18 11.22 2.11
C ASP A 112 -6.40 11.06 0.80
N PHE A 113 -6.86 10.19 -0.10
CA PHE A 113 -6.21 9.90 -1.38
C PHE A 113 -7.21 10.07 -2.51
N PRO A 114 -7.50 11.33 -2.91
CA PRO A 114 -8.45 11.55 -4.01
C PRO A 114 -7.98 10.89 -5.31
N PRO A 115 -8.93 10.38 -6.13
CA PRO A 115 -8.57 9.59 -7.32
C PRO A 115 -7.79 10.36 -8.38
N ASN A 116 -7.82 11.66 -8.35
CA ASN A 116 -7.14 12.50 -9.34
C ASN A 116 -5.76 13.00 -8.89
N MET A 117 -5.24 12.45 -7.85
CA MET A 117 -3.90 12.81 -7.35
C MET A 117 -2.81 12.07 -8.10
#